data_016f5c66e359217e153445d5035d2d62
#
_entry.id   016f5c66e359217e153445d5035d2d62
#
_cell.length_a   1.000
_cell.length_b   1.000
_cell.length_c   1.000
_cell.angle_alpha   90.00
_cell.angle_beta   90.00
_cell.angle_gamma   90.00
#
_symmetry.space_group_name_H-M   'P 1'
#
loop_
_entity.id
_entity.type
_entity.pdbx_description
1 polymer ?
#
loop_
_entity_poly.entity_id
_entity_poly.type
_entity_poly.pdbx_seq_one_letter_code
_entity_poly.pdbx_strand_id
1 'polypeptide(L)'
;MANDIDSTFLAVVNENLGIAHKIARVYFDDPIAREDVVQEMMFQLWRSYPSFDNRSKFSTWMYRVCLNTALTHFARSKRMPSERLAEHHHNIPDVESSSDDMDAMLAAIRSLSKINRAIVLLYLEGMSHEEIGSVTGLSQKNVGVRLFRIRKELSELVNRQTQ
;
A
#
# COMPACT_ATOMS: atom_id res chain seq x y z
N MET A 1 28.98 -6.68 -14.42
CA MET A 1 27.60 -7.17 -14.57
C MET A 1 26.75 -6.99 -13.32
N ALA A 2 27.17 -7.35 -12.13
CA ALA A 2 26.40 -7.08 -10.93
C ALA A 2 26.16 -5.57 -10.70
N ASN A 3 27.14 -4.74 -10.93
CA ASN A 3 27.09 -3.28 -10.76
C ASN A 3 26.10 -2.57 -11.69
N ASP A 4 25.79 -3.16 -12.83
CA ASP A 4 24.89 -2.56 -13.84
C ASP A 4 23.43 -2.85 -13.52
N ILE A 5 23.14 -4.04 -13.00
CA ILE A 5 21.79 -4.43 -12.55
C ILE A 5 21.41 -3.60 -11.32
N ASP A 6 22.31 -3.40 -10.38
CA ASP A 6 22.08 -2.64 -9.17
C ASP A 6 21.82 -1.15 -9.47
N SER A 7 22.55 -0.55 -10.40
CA SER A 7 22.34 0.84 -10.79
C SER A 7 21.01 1.05 -11.52
N THR A 8 20.64 0.15 -12.41
CA THR A 8 19.35 0.20 -13.12
C THR A 8 18.17 -0.01 -12.16
N PHE A 9 18.28 -0.97 -11.27
CA PHE A 9 17.28 -1.20 -10.23
C PHE A 9 17.07 0.03 -9.35
N LEU A 10 18.14 0.61 -8.83
CA LEU A 10 18.06 1.79 -7.98
C LEU A 10 17.42 2.99 -8.70
N ALA A 11 17.74 3.22 -9.97
CA ALA A 11 17.15 4.29 -10.74
C ALA A 11 15.64 4.13 -10.90
N VAL A 12 15.18 2.92 -11.28
CA VAL A 12 13.75 2.64 -11.49
C VAL A 12 12.97 2.65 -10.18
N VAL A 13 13.54 2.13 -9.10
CA VAL A 13 12.90 2.15 -7.77
C VAL A 13 12.78 3.57 -7.24
N ASN A 14 13.82 4.40 -7.39
CA ASN A 14 13.79 5.79 -6.95
C ASN A 14 12.70 6.61 -7.67
N GLU A 15 12.49 6.40 -8.94
CA GLU A 15 11.39 7.03 -9.71
C GLU A 15 10.00 6.62 -9.20
N ASN A 16 9.87 5.45 -8.59
CA ASN A 16 8.62 4.87 -8.13
C ASN A 16 8.51 4.76 -6.60
N LEU A 17 9.41 5.36 -5.85
CA LEU A 17 9.50 5.22 -4.38
C LEU A 17 8.21 5.63 -3.66
N GLY A 18 7.45 6.58 -4.21
CA GLY A 18 6.15 7.00 -3.69
C GLY A 18 5.14 5.86 -3.56
N ILE A 19 5.25 4.80 -4.36
CA ILE A 19 4.37 3.62 -4.28
C ILE A 19 4.50 2.93 -2.91
N ALA A 20 5.74 2.68 -2.47
CA ALA A 20 6.00 2.03 -1.19
C ALA A 20 5.47 2.86 -0.01
N HIS A 21 5.69 4.17 -0.03
CA HIS A 21 5.21 5.08 1.01
C HIS A 21 3.68 5.17 1.05
N LYS A 22 3.00 5.24 -0.09
CA LYS A 22 1.53 5.24 -0.16
C LYS A 22 0.94 3.97 0.44
N ILE A 23 1.48 2.81 0.09
CA ILE A 23 1.03 1.53 0.64
C ILE A 23 1.26 1.48 2.15
N ALA A 24 2.42 1.90 2.62
CA ALA A 24 2.73 1.93 4.06
C ALA A 24 1.72 2.81 4.82
N ARG A 25 1.36 3.97 4.30
CA ARG A 25 0.36 4.87 4.90
C ARG A 25 -1.04 4.27 4.98
N VAL A 26 -1.44 3.52 3.97
CA VAL A 26 -2.76 2.88 3.93
C VAL A 26 -2.90 1.76 4.97
N TYR A 27 -1.82 1.06 5.28
CA TYR A 27 -1.85 -0.11 6.16
C TYR A 27 -1.36 0.15 7.58
N PHE A 28 -0.53 1.17 7.81
CA PHE A 28 0.10 1.43 9.12
C PHE A 28 -0.07 2.87 9.57
N ASP A 29 -0.53 3.05 10.80
CA ASP A 29 -0.69 4.37 11.43
C ASP A 29 0.61 4.88 12.04
N ASP A 30 1.42 3.98 12.59
CA ASP A 30 2.64 4.31 13.30
C ASP A 30 3.79 4.61 12.30
N PRO A 31 4.47 5.78 12.42
CA PRO A 31 5.60 6.13 11.55
C PRO A 31 6.75 5.12 11.58
N ILE A 32 7.05 4.52 12.73
CA ILE A 32 8.11 3.52 12.86
C ILE A 32 7.73 2.25 12.12
N ALA A 33 6.49 1.79 12.24
CA ALA A 33 5.98 0.64 11.50
C ALA A 33 6.00 0.89 9.98
N ARG A 34 5.72 2.13 9.55
CA ARG A 34 5.84 2.51 8.12
C ARG A 34 7.27 2.40 7.61
N GLU A 35 8.23 2.91 8.36
CA GLU A 35 9.65 2.78 7.98
C GLU A 35 10.08 1.32 7.88
N ASP A 36 9.72 0.50 8.85
CA ASP A 36 10.06 -0.92 8.86
C ASP A 36 9.48 -1.65 7.64
N VAL A 37 8.22 -1.40 7.31
CA VAL A 37 7.60 -2.06 6.15
C VAL A 37 8.16 -1.54 4.83
N VAL A 38 8.50 -0.26 4.73
CA VAL A 38 9.15 0.29 3.52
C VAL A 38 10.53 -0.35 3.32
N GLN A 39 11.31 -0.52 4.37
CA GLN A 39 12.59 -1.24 4.28
C GLN A 39 12.41 -2.69 3.84
N GLU A 40 11.42 -3.39 4.37
CA GLU A 40 11.08 -4.75 3.95
C GLU A 40 10.64 -4.79 2.47
N MET A 41 9.84 -3.81 2.02
CA MET A 41 9.45 -3.68 0.62
C MET A 41 10.69 -3.50 -0.28
N MET A 42 11.63 -2.64 0.09
CA MET A 42 12.86 -2.43 -0.68
C MET A 42 13.68 -3.71 -0.78
N PHE A 43 13.80 -4.46 0.31
CA PHE A 43 14.49 -5.75 0.32
C PHE A 43 13.80 -6.77 -0.60
N GLN A 44 12.48 -6.89 -0.53
CA GLN A 44 11.72 -7.82 -1.38
C GLN A 44 11.77 -7.43 -2.86
N LEU A 45 11.73 -6.13 -3.17
CA LEU A 45 11.90 -5.63 -4.53
C LEU A 45 13.29 -5.99 -5.09
N TRP A 46 14.34 -5.70 -4.33
CA TRP A 46 15.70 -6.03 -4.73
C TRP A 46 15.88 -7.54 -4.94
N ARG A 47 15.38 -8.34 -4.03
CA ARG A 47 15.47 -9.82 -4.10
C ARG A 47 14.73 -10.39 -5.31
N SER A 48 13.57 -9.83 -5.66
CA SER A 48 12.72 -10.35 -6.74
C SER A 48 12.96 -9.66 -8.10
N TYR A 49 13.72 -8.58 -8.15
CA TYR A 49 14.01 -7.85 -9.39
C TYR A 49 14.59 -8.71 -10.51
N PRO A 50 15.52 -9.68 -10.26
CA PRO A 50 16.00 -10.57 -11.31
C PRO A 50 14.92 -11.40 -12.00
N SER A 51 13.77 -11.61 -11.36
CA SER A 51 12.63 -12.34 -11.91
C SER A 51 11.62 -11.45 -12.65
N PHE A 52 11.81 -10.13 -12.64
CA PHE A 52 10.98 -9.20 -13.38
C PHE A 52 11.23 -9.34 -14.89
N ASP A 53 10.23 -9.79 -15.63
CA ASP A 53 10.32 -10.16 -17.03
C ASP A 53 9.72 -9.12 -18.00
N ASN A 54 9.40 -7.93 -17.52
CA ASN A 54 8.79 -6.83 -18.30
C ASN A 54 7.44 -7.16 -18.96
N ARG A 55 6.71 -8.19 -18.51
CA ARG A 55 5.35 -8.50 -18.99
C ARG A 55 4.31 -7.48 -18.54
N SER A 56 4.59 -6.76 -17.47
CA SER A 56 3.79 -5.64 -16.99
C SER A 56 4.65 -4.38 -16.86
N LYS A 57 4.03 -3.24 -16.67
CA LYS A 57 4.76 -2.02 -16.26
C LYS A 57 5.49 -2.29 -14.94
N PHE A 58 6.65 -1.70 -14.76
CA PHE A 58 7.41 -1.81 -13.52
C PHE A 58 6.57 -1.36 -12.30
N SER A 59 5.82 -0.27 -12.44
CA SER A 59 4.93 0.22 -11.37
C SER A 59 3.88 -0.81 -10.96
N THR A 60 3.26 -1.52 -11.90
CA THR A 60 2.29 -2.59 -11.61
C THR A 60 2.94 -3.75 -10.87
N TRP A 61 4.12 -4.18 -11.30
CA TRP A 61 4.91 -5.21 -10.63
C TRP A 61 5.32 -4.77 -9.22
N MET A 62 5.79 -3.53 -9.08
CA MET A 62 6.16 -2.96 -7.78
C MET A 62 4.97 -2.92 -6.81
N TYR A 63 3.78 -2.51 -7.27
CA TYR A 63 2.56 -2.57 -6.45
C TYR A 63 2.28 -3.97 -5.93
N ARG A 64 2.41 -4.99 -6.78
CA ARG A 64 2.21 -6.39 -6.38
C ARG A 64 3.19 -6.80 -5.29
N VAL A 65 4.47 -6.55 -5.46
CA VAL A 65 5.51 -6.91 -4.47
C VAL A 65 5.29 -6.15 -3.16
N CYS A 66 5.08 -4.84 -3.22
CA CYS A 66 4.88 -4.01 -2.03
C CYS A 66 3.59 -4.34 -1.28
N LEU A 67 2.48 -4.57 -1.97
CA LEU A 67 1.22 -4.97 -1.34
C LEU A 67 1.32 -6.32 -0.65
N ASN A 68 1.91 -7.31 -1.31
CA ASN A 68 2.15 -8.62 -0.70
C ASN A 68 3.02 -8.51 0.56
N THR A 69 4.06 -7.70 0.51
CA THR A 69 4.94 -7.42 1.64
C THR A 69 4.18 -6.74 2.79
N ALA A 70 3.39 -5.72 2.48
CA ALA A 70 2.60 -5.00 3.48
C ALA A 70 1.57 -5.91 4.15
N LEU A 71 0.85 -6.72 3.39
CA LEU A 71 -0.14 -7.66 3.92
C LEU A 71 0.50 -8.73 4.81
N THR A 72 1.65 -9.25 4.42
CA THR A 72 2.42 -10.20 5.24
C THR A 72 2.92 -9.56 6.53
N HIS A 73 3.48 -8.37 6.44
CA HIS A 73 3.96 -7.61 7.60
C HIS A 73 2.83 -7.25 8.57
N PHE A 74 1.69 -6.82 8.04
CA PHE A 74 0.50 -6.51 8.82
C PHE A 74 -0.04 -7.76 9.56
N ALA A 75 -0.07 -8.92 8.93
CA ALA A 75 -0.48 -10.17 9.55
C ALA A 75 0.46 -10.60 10.68
N ARG A 76 1.77 -10.39 10.53
CA ARG A 76 2.77 -10.65 11.57
C ARG A 76 2.61 -9.72 12.77
N SER A 77 2.39 -8.42 12.54
CA SER A 77 2.23 -7.43 13.60
C SER A 77 1.01 -7.70 14.48
N LYS A 78 -0.07 -8.25 13.93
CA LYS A 78 -1.26 -8.67 14.69
C LYS A 78 -1.06 -9.94 15.53
N ARG A 79 -0.08 -10.78 15.20
CA ARG A 79 0.24 -12.01 15.94
C ARG A 79 1.22 -11.78 17.09
N MET A 80 1.93 -10.65 17.12
CA MET A 80 2.81 -10.27 18.21
C MET A 80 2.02 -9.66 19.38
N PRO A 81 2.30 -10.03 20.66
CA PRO A 81 1.66 -9.40 21.80
C PRO A 81 1.92 -7.90 21.80
N SER A 82 0.89 -7.13 22.15
CA SER A 82 0.87 -5.66 22.12
C SER A 82 1.89 -4.96 23.03
N GLU A 83 2.66 -5.69 23.83
CA GLU A 83 3.67 -5.14 24.74
C GLU A 83 4.81 -4.40 24.02
N ARG A 84 5.10 -4.71 22.76
CA ARG A 84 6.08 -3.97 21.95
C ARG A 84 5.52 -2.71 21.28
N LEU A 85 4.21 -2.58 21.20
CA LEU A 85 3.53 -1.42 20.58
C LEU A 85 3.31 -0.27 21.54
N ALA A 86 3.36 -0.52 22.87
CA ALA A 86 3.08 0.48 23.89
C ALA A 86 4.27 1.42 24.22
N GLU A 87 5.49 1.06 23.85
CA GLU A 87 6.69 1.82 24.24
C GLU A 87 7.16 2.86 23.22
N HIS A 88 6.52 2.95 22.04
CA HIS A 88 6.98 3.84 20.96
C HIS A 88 5.92 4.86 20.50
N HIS A 89 5.21 5.47 21.46
CA HIS A 89 4.58 6.76 21.22
C HIS A 89 5.64 7.88 21.22
N HIS A 90 6.57 7.80 20.28
CA HIS A 90 7.33 8.98 19.92
C HIS A 90 6.48 9.75 18.91
N ASN A 91 5.95 10.90 19.33
CA ASN A 91 5.50 11.96 18.48
C ASN A 91 6.67 12.40 17.59
N ILE A 92 6.93 11.65 16.54
CA ILE A 92 7.67 12.17 15.40
C ILE A 92 6.61 12.95 14.62
N PRO A 93 6.70 14.29 14.55
CA PRO A 93 5.76 15.05 13.75
C PRO A 93 5.82 14.50 12.32
N ASP A 94 4.70 14.03 11.80
CA ASP A 94 4.53 13.80 10.37
C ASP A 94 4.80 15.17 9.71
N VAL A 95 5.98 15.35 9.12
CA VAL A 95 6.42 16.62 8.50
C VAL A 95 5.68 16.89 7.18
N GLU A 96 4.76 16.03 6.81
CA GLU A 96 3.83 16.30 5.72
C GLU A 96 2.54 16.87 6.33
N SER A 97 2.33 18.18 6.14
CA SER A 97 1.04 18.82 6.36
C SER A 97 0.01 18.19 5.40
N SER A 98 -0.53 17.05 5.81
CA SER A 98 -1.72 16.51 5.17
C SER A 98 -2.85 17.50 5.47
N SER A 99 -3.65 17.85 4.46
CA SER A 99 -4.87 18.60 4.70
C SER A 99 -5.82 17.72 5.52
N ASP A 100 -6.67 18.35 6.36
CA ASP A 100 -7.68 17.62 7.13
C ASP A 100 -8.51 16.66 6.27
N ASP A 101 -8.73 17.02 5.01
CA ASP A 101 -9.43 16.18 4.02
C ASP A 101 -8.66 14.91 3.65
N MET A 102 -7.33 14.99 3.56
CA MET A 102 -6.47 13.84 3.27
C MET A 102 -6.48 12.86 4.44
N ASP A 103 -6.40 13.36 5.67
CA ASP A 103 -6.44 12.55 6.87
C ASP A 103 -7.80 11.85 7.04
N ALA A 104 -8.88 12.55 6.75
CA ALA A 104 -10.22 11.97 6.73
C ALA A 104 -10.37 10.87 5.67
N MET A 105 -9.82 11.08 4.48
CA MET A 105 -9.82 10.07 3.42
C MET A 105 -9.01 8.83 3.81
N LEU A 106 -7.82 9.00 4.37
CA LEU A 106 -6.99 7.88 4.85
C LEU A 106 -7.69 7.10 5.97
N ALA A 107 -8.33 7.80 6.91
CA ALA A 107 -9.11 7.17 7.97
C ALA A 107 -10.26 6.33 7.40
N ALA A 108 -10.98 6.84 6.42
CA ALA A 108 -12.04 6.12 5.74
C ALA A 108 -11.51 4.86 5.01
N ILE A 109 -10.41 4.97 4.29
CA ILE A 109 -9.77 3.84 3.61
C ILE A 109 -9.30 2.78 4.63
N ARG A 110 -8.74 3.19 5.77
CA ARG A 110 -8.29 2.28 6.83
C ARG A 110 -9.44 1.55 7.52
N SER A 111 -10.66 2.05 7.46
CA SER A 111 -11.85 1.33 7.96
C SER A 111 -12.27 0.15 7.09
N LEU A 112 -11.81 0.11 5.84
CA LEU A 112 -12.09 -0.99 4.91
C LEU A 112 -11.30 -2.26 5.26
N SER A 113 -11.76 -3.41 4.74
CA SER A 113 -10.98 -4.65 4.81
C SER A 113 -9.64 -4.51 4.09
N LYS A 114 -8.65 -5.33 4.45
CA LYS A 114 -7.30 -5.28 3.86
C LYS A 114 -7.30 -5.32 2.33
N ILE A 115 -8.08 -6.23 1.75
CA ILE A 115 -8.17 -6.35 0.29
C ILE A 115 -8.89 -5.17 -0.35
N ASN A 116 -9.90 -4.62 0.29
CA ASN A 116 -10.62 -3.46 -0.21
C ASN A 116 -9.74 -2.20 -0.16
N ARG A 117 -8.87 -2.05 0.83
CA ARG A 117 -7.85 -0.98 0.85
C ARG A 117 -6.94 -1.05 -0.37
N ALA A 118 -6.45 -2.24 -0.71
CA ALA A 118 -5.62 -2.45 -1.90
C ALA A 118 -6.36 -2.06 -3.17
N ILE A 119 -7.60 -2.50 -3.33
CA ILE A 119 -8.42 -2.20 -4.52
C ILE A 119 -8.64 -0.70 -4.68
N VAL A 120 -8.98 0.00 -3.60
CA VAL A 120 -9.18 1.46 -3.62
C VAL A 120 -7.90 2.18 -3.99
N LEU A 121 -6.79 1.83 -3.37
CA LEU A 121 -5.50 2.44 -3.67
C LEU A 121 -5.13 2.30 -5.14
N LEU A 122 -5.24 1.09 -5.69
CA LEU A 122 -4.93 0.83 -7.11
C LEU A 122 -5.90 1.56 -8.05
N TYR A 123 -7.16 1.65 -7.68
CA TYR A 123 -8.16 2.40 -8.44
C TYR A 123 -7.84 3.90 -8.46
N LEU A 124 -7.46 4.48 -7.34
CA LEU A 124 -7.04 5.89 -7.24
C LEU A 124 -5.77 6.19 -8.03
N GLU A 125 -4.91 5.20 -8.22
CA GLU A 125 -3.73 5.28 -9.11
C GLU A 125 -4.08 5.14 -10.61
N GLY A 126 -5.35 5.03 -10.94
CA GLY A 126 -5.84 4.98 -12.31
C GLY A 126 -5.73 3.61 -12.98
N MET A 127 -5.52 2.54 -12.22
CA MET A 127 -5.47 1.19 -12.78
C MET A 127 -6.85 0.71 -13.22
N SER A 128 -6.89 -0.01 -14.33
CA SER A 128 -8.10 -0.68 -14.81
C SER A 128 -8.49 -1.84 -13.88
N HIS A 129 -9.74 -2.30 -13.96
CA HIS A 129 -10.19 -3.48 -13.21
C HIS A 129 -9.37 -4.74 -13.52
N GLU A 130 -8.90 -4.87 -14.76
CA GLU A 130 -8.02 -5.97 -15.18
C GLU A 130 -6.65 -5.87 -14.50
N GLU A 131 -6.03 -4.69 -14.49
CA GLU A 131 -4.76 -4.43 -13.81
C GLU A 131 -4.86 -4.65 -12.31
N ILE A 132 -5.93 -4.16 -11.67
CA ILE A 132 -6.20 -4.39 -10.24
C ILE A 132 -6.34 -5.90 -9.97
N GLY A 133 -7.07 -6.61 -10.83
CA GLY A 133 -7.19 -8.06 -10.74
C GLY A 133 -5.85 -8.77 -10.82
N SER A 134 -4.97 -8.34 -11.72
CA SER A 134 -3.62 -8.92 -11.87
C SER A 134 -2.74 -8.71 -10.63
N VAL A 135 -2.89 -7.59 -9.94
CA VAL A 135 -2.15 -7.28 -8.71
C VAL A 135 -2.71 -8.03 -7.50
N THR A 136 -4.03 -8.09 -7.37
CA THR A 136 -4.73 -8.62 -6.18
C THR A 136 -5.05 -10.11 -6.26
N GLY A 137 -4.96 -10.71 -7.44
CA GLY A 137 -5.38 -12.10 -7.67
C GLY A 137 -6.89 -12.28 -7.85
N LEU A 138 -7.65 -11.19 -7.95
CA LEU A 138 -9.09 -11.22 -8.17
C LEU A 138 -9.45 -11.20 -9.66
N SER A 139 -10.61 -11.73 -10.02
CA SER A 139 -11.14 -11.55 -11.37
C SER A 139 -11.56 -10.10 -11.61
N GLN A 140 -11.50 -9.64 -12.84
CA GLN A 140 -11.95 -8.31 -13.24
C GLN A 140 -13.39 -8.03 -12.79
N LYS A 141 -14.28 -9.01 -12.90
CA LYS A 141 -15.67 -8.92 -12.43
C LYS A 141 -15.75 -8.70 -10.92
N ASN A 142 -14.98 -9.46 -10.14
CA ASN A 142 -14.94 -9.31 -8.68
C ASN A 142 -14.41 -7.95 -8.26
N VAL A 143 -13.42 -7.43 -8.94
CA VAL A 143 -12.91 -6.05 -8.72
C VAL A 143 -14.05 -5.04 -8.91
N GLY A 144 -14.79 -5.12 -10.01
CA GLY A 144 -15.92 -4.22 -10.27
C GLY A 144 -17.01 -4.29 -9.21
N VAL A 145 -17.40 -5.49 -8.79
CA VAL A 145 -18.40 -5.69 -7.73
C VAL A 145 -17.91 -5.12 -6.39
N ARG A 146 -16.65 -5.36 -6.04
CA ARG A 146 -16.08 -4.81 -4.81
C ARG A 146 -15.98 -3.29 -4.82
N LEU A 147 -15.56 -2.69 -5.93
CA LEU A 147 -15.52 -1.22 -6.07
C LEU A 147 -16.89 -0.59 -5.92
N PHE A 148 -17.94 -1.21 -6.46
CA PHE A 148 -19.32 -0.73 -6.28
C PHE A 148 -19.71 -0.72 -4.79
N ARG A 149 -19.43 -1.80 -4.07
CA ARG A 149 -19.72 -1.90 -2.63
C ARG A 149 -18.87 -0.94 -1.80
N ILE A 150 -17.60 -0.78 -2.13
CA ILE A 150 -16.68 0.14 -1.46
C ILE A 150 -17.17 1.59 -1.60
N ARG A 151 -17.58 2.00 -2.80
CA ARG A 151 -18.11 3.35 -3.02
C ARG A 151 -19.32 3.64 -2.16
N LYS A 152 -20.21 2.67 -2.03
CA LYS A 152 -21.40 2.77 -1.17
C LYS A 152 -21.00 2.90 0.31
N GLU A 153 -20.09 2.04 0.77
CA GLU A 153 -19.57 2.06 2.15
C GLU A 153 -18.90 3.38 2.51
N LEU A 154 -18.02 3.88 1.63
CA LEU A 154 -17.34 5.17 1.81
C LEU A 154 -18.31 6.35 1.80
N SER A 155 -19.31 6.33 0.92
CA SER A 155 -20.34 7.37 0.87
C SER A 155 -21.17 7.43 2.17
N GLU A 156 -21.51 6.29 2.75
CA GLU A 156 -22.21 6.21 4.02
C GLU A 156 -21.34 6.74 5.19
N LEU A 157 -20.02 6.46 5.18
CA LEU A 157 -19.09 6.97 6.18
C LEU A 157 -18.96 8.49 6.13
N VAL A 158 -18.80 9.05 4.94
CA VAL A 158 -18.72 10.51 4.76
C VAL A 158 -19.99 11.21 5.21
N ASN A 159 -21.16 10.67 4.86
CA ASN A 159 -22.45 11.25 5.26
C ASN A 159 -22.65 11.24 6.79
N ARG A 160 -22.14 10.24 7.51
CA ARG A 160 -22.19 10.18 8.98
C ARG A 160 -21.31 11.22 9.67
N GLN A 161 -20.20 11.60 9.04
CA GLN A 161 -19.27 12.61 9.58
C GLN A 161 -19.78 14.04 9.36
N THR A 162 -20.68 14.24 8.42
CA THR A 162 -21.25 15.56 8.07
C THR A 162 -22.53 15.88 8.88
N GLN A 163 -23.06 14.95 9.64
CA GLN A 163 -24.20 15.14 10.57
C GLN A 163 -23.72 15.32 12.01
#